data_0f17e7ac24c063132fee42105dc4b9e8
#
_entry.id   0f17e7ac24c063132fee42105dc4b9e8
#
_cell.length_a   1.000
_cell.length_b   1.000
_cell.length_c   1.000
_cell.angle_alpha   90.00
_cell.angle_beta   90.00
_cell.angle_gamma   90.00
#
_symmetry.space_group_name_H-M   'P 1'
#
loop_
_entity.id
_entity.type
_entity.pdbx_description
1 polymer ?
#
loop_
_entity_poly.entity_id
_entity_poly.type
_entity_poly.pdbx_seq_one_letter_code
_entity_poly.pdbx_strand_id
1 'polypeptide(L)'
;MLKVIIADDEPKVNLLLQKIVDWEKLGYQIAGTVNDGERALQLIEEEKPDVLMTDIRMPGVDGMELIRRAKELRPDLVFIVVSGYRQFEYA
;
A
#
# COMPACT_ATOMS: atom_id res chain seq x y z
N MET A 1 -15.13 10.01 -1.63
CA MET A 1 -13.67 10.01 -1.46
C MET A 1 -13.04 8.76 -2.05
N LEU A 2 -11.89 8.92 -2.63
CA LEU A 2 -11.11 7.77 -3.10
C LEU A 2 -10.50 7.03 -1.90
N LYS A 3 -10.44 5.73 -2.00
CA LYS A 3 -9.90 4.90 -0.90
C LYS A 3 -8.48 4.48 -1.19
N VAL A 4 -7.62 4.58 -0.17
CA VAL A 4 -6.23 4.14 -0.25
C VAL A 4 -5.95 3.10 0.84
N ILE A 5 -5.18 2.07 0.47
CA ILE A 5 -4.65 1.10 1.41
C ILE A 5 -3.14 1.29 1.46
N ILE A 6 -2.59 1.28 2.65
CA ILE A 6 -1.15 1.39 2.87
C ILE A 6 -0.64 0.06 3.40
N ALA A 7 0.33 -0.54 2.71
CA ALA A 7 0.93 -1.80 3.08
C ALA A 7 2.44 -1.61 3.29
N ASP A 8 2.90 -1.83 4.50
CA ASP A 8 4.32 -1.73 4.85
C ASP A 8 4.58 -2.60 6.07
N ASP A 9 5.65 -3.38 6.05
CA ASP A 9 5.95 -4.29 7.16
C ASP A 9 6.50 -3.56 8.38
N GLU A 10 6.87 -2.29 8.24
CA GLU A 10 7.31 -1.49 9.38
C GLU A 10 6.18 -0.62 9.92
N PRO A 11 5.70 -0.88 11.14
CA PRO A 11 4.61 -0.09 11.71
C PRO A 11 4.90 1.40 11.78
N LYS A 12 6.16 1.77 11.99
CA LYS A 12 6.56 3.18 12.04
C LYS A 12 6.38 3.88 10.71
N VAL A 13 6.67 3.19 9.62
CA VAL A 13 6.51 3.75 8.28
C VAL A 13 5.03 3.93 7.96
N ASN A 14 4.21 2.92 8.28
CA ASN A 14 2.76 3.02 8.13
C ASN A 14 2.21 4.23 8.86
N LEU A 15 2.62 4.39 10.12
CA LEU A 15 2.14 5.51 10.94
C LEU A 15 2.61 6.85 10.38
N LEU A 16 3.85 6.91 9.92
CA LEU A 16 4.41 8.12 9.36
C LEU A 16 3.66 8.54 8.09
N LEU A 17 3.42 7.58 7.20
CA LEU A 17 2.70 7.86 5.96
C LEU A 17 1.27 8.36 6.22
N GLN A 18 0.64 7.86 7.27
CA GLN A 18 -0.68 8.34 7.64
C GLN A 18 -0.64 9.79 8.12
N LYS A 19 0.45 10.20 8.76
CA LYS A 19 0.54 11.52 9.39
C LYS A 19 1.10 12.60 8.48
N ILE A 20 2.10 12.28 7.65
CA ILE A 20 2.77 13.31 6.85
C ILE A 20 1.98 13.70 5.61
N VAL A 21 1.10 12.83 5.14
CA VAL A 21 0.27 13.12 3.99
C VAL A 21 -1.13 13.50 4.48
N ASP A 22 -1.59 14.67 4.05
CA ASP A 22 -2.95 15.08 4.38
C ASP A 22 -3.90 14.44 3.38
N TRP A 23 -4.22 13.17 3.61
CA TRP A 23 -5.03 12.36 2.72
C TRP A 23 -6.40 12.97 2.46
N GLU A 24 -7.03 13.45 3.52
CA GLU A 24 -8.35 14.03 3.43
C GLU A 24 -8.37 15.24 2.50
N LYS A 25 -7.35 16.09 2.63
CA LYS A 25 -7.22 17.29 1.81
C LYS A 25 -7.01 16.95 0.34
N LEU A 26 -6.37 15.80 0.07
CA LEU A 26 -6.17 15.32 -1.29
C LEU A 26 -7.37 14.58 -1.85
N GLY A 27 -8.43 14.42 -1.07
CA GLY A 27 -9.63 13.72 -1.50
C GLY A 27 -9.57 12.22 -1.28
N TYR A 28 -8.67 11.74 -0.41
CA TYR A 28 -8.51 10.32 -0.12
C TYR A 28 -8.92 9.97 1.29
N GLN A 29 -9.37 8.76 1.45
CA GLN A 29 -9.68 8.17 2.74
C GLN A 29 -8.83 6.92 2.90
N ILE A 30 -8.14 6.79 4.03
CA ILE A 30 -7.39 5.58 4.31
C ILE A 30 -8.37 4.49 4.70
N ALA A 31 -8.53 3.49 3.83
CA ALA A 31 -9.43 2.38 4.07
C ALA A 31 -8.82 1.36 5.03
N GLY A 32 -7.50 1.31 5.09
CA GLY A 32 -6.82 0.45 6.02
C GLY A 32 -5.32 0.49 5.85
N THR A 33 -4.61 0.02 6.88
CA THR A 33 -3.16 -0.14 6.87
C THR A 33 -2.84 -1.57 7.28
N VAL A 34 -1.92 -2.19 6.59
CA VAL A 34 -1.56 -3.58 6.82
C VAL A 34 -0.05 -3.75 6.83
N ASN A 35 0.42 -4.84 7.42
CA ASN A 35 1.84 -5.09 7.60
C ASN A 35 2.39 -6.21 6.72
N ASP A 36 1.54 -6.87 5.96
CA ASP A 36 1.97 -7.95 5.07
C ASP A 36 1.07 -8.01 3.83
N GLY A 37 1.57 -8.71 2.81
CA GLY A 37 0.87 -8.77 1.52
C GLY A 37 -0.41 -9.57 1.55
N GLU A 38 -0.48 -10.62 2.36
CA GLU A 38 -1.71 -11.44 2.45
C GLU A 38 -2.87 -10.62 2.99
N ARG A 39 -2.61 -9.84 4.04
CA ARG A 39 -3.64 -8.98 4.61
C ARG A 39 -4.02 -7.87 3.64
N ALA A 40 -3.05 -7.38 2.89
CA ALA A 40 -3.34 -6.38 1.87
C ALA A 40 -4.31 -6.91 0.82
N LEU A 41 -4.09 -8.15 0.37
CA LEU A 41 -4.98 -8.77 -0.61
C LEU A 41 -6.39 -8.94 -0.07
N GLN A 42 -6.52 -9.38 1.18
CA GLN A 42 -7.82 -9.51 1.82
C GLN A 42 -8.53 -8.17 1.87
N LEU A 43 -7.83 -7.13 2.25
CA LEU A 43 -8.41 -5.80 2.40
C LEU A 43 -8.79 -5.21 1.04
N ILE A 44 -8.02 -5.50 0.00
CA ILE A 44 -8.34 -5.08 -1.36
C ILE A 44 -9.69 -5.67 -1.80
N GLU A 45 -9.92 -6.93 -1.50
CA GLU A 45 -11.19 -7.57 -1.83
C GLU A 45 -12.36 -6.98 -1.04
N GLU A 46 -12.14 -6.69 0.24
CA GLU A 46 -13.19 -6.19 1.12
C GLU A 46 -13.52 -4.72 0.88
N GLU A 47 -12.50 -3.89 0.77
CA GLU A 47 -12.68 -2.45 0.72
C GLU A 47 -12.72 -1.87 -0.69
N LYS A 48 -12.25 -2.62 -1.66
CA LYS A 48 -12.22 -2.20 -3.07
C LYS A 48 -11.60 -0.81 -3.23
N PRO A 49 -10.32 -0.66 -2.84
CA PRO A 49 -9.66 0.65 -2.86
C PRO A 49 -9.39 1.12 -4.28
N ASP A 50 -9.12 2.40 -4.39
CA ASP A 50 -8.71 3.03 -5.65
C ASP A 50 -7.20 3.05 -5.80
N VAL A 51 -6.49 3.09 -4.68
CA VAL A 51 -5.02 3.17 -4.65
C VAL A 51 -4.46 2.22 -3.61
N LEU A 52 -3.40 1.51 -3.99
CA LEU A 52 -2.60 0.71 -3.07
C LEU A 52 -1.21 1.33 -2.99
N MET A 53 -0.82 1.77 -1.81
CA MET A 53 0.54 2.23 -1.55
C MET A 53 1.26 1.12 -0.81
N THR A 54 2.32 0.58 -1.39
CA THR A 54 3.01 -0.58 -0.83
C THR A 54 4.52 -0.45 -0.86
N ASP A 55 5.18 -1.03 0.14
CA ASP A 55 6.61 -1.24 0.10
C ASP A 55 6.90 -2.43 -0.82
N ILE A 56 8.13 -2.50 -1.33
CA ILE A 56 8.56 -3.59 -2.19
C ILE A 56 8.83 -4.84 -1.36
N ARG A 57 9.47 -4.67 -0.21
CA ARG A 57 9.88 -5.80 0.64
C ARG A 57 8.94 -5.97 1.82
N MET A 58 8.26 -7.12 1.82
CA MET A 58 7.41 -7.51 2.93
C MET A 58 7.51 -9.01 3.12
N PRO A 59 7.34 -9.51 4.35
CA PRO A 59 7.38 -10.97 4.58
C PRO A 59 6.21 -11.65 3.86
N GLY A 60 6.47 -12.86 3.38
CA GLY A 60 5.48 -13.65 2.65
C GLY A 60 5.29 -13.11 1.24
N VAL A 61 4.16 -12.51 0.99
CA VAL A 61 3.88 -11.88 -0.32
C VAL A 61 4.54 -10.51 -0.35
N ASP A 62 5.62 -10.35 -1.12
CA ASP A 62 6.30 -9.07 -1.24
C ASP A 62 5.49 -8.08 -2.10
N GLY A 63 5.99 -6.84 -2.18
CA GLY A 63 5.27 -5.79 -2.88
C GLY A 63 5.04 -6.08 -4.36
N MET A 64 6.01 -6.71 -5.04
CA MET A 64 5.86 -7.02 -6.46
C MET A 64 4.81 -8.10 -6.70
N GLU A 65 4.83 -9.15 -5.87
CA GLU A 65 3.83 -10.21 -5.95
C GLU A 65 2.45 -9.68 -5.56
N LEU A 66 2.40 -8.79 -4.59
CA LEU A 66 1.16 -8.14 -4.18
C LEU A 66 0.54 -7.36 -5.35
N ILE A 67 1.37 -6.58 -6.05
CA ILE A 67 0.90 -5.81 -7.19
C ILE A 67 0.36 -6.75 -8.28
N ARG A 68 1.07 -7.83 -8.56
CA ARG A 68 0.65 -8.79 -9.57
C ARG A 68 -0.72 -9.39 -9.24
N ARG A 69 -0.89 -9.83 -8.01
CA ARG A 69 -2.16 -10.43 -7.57
C ARG A 69 -3.28 -9.40 -7.47
N ALA A 70 -2.96 -8.20 -7.00
CA ALA A 70 -3.95 -7.15 -6.87
C ALA A 70 -4.48 -6.70 -8.24
N LYS A 71 -3.64 -6.69 -9.25
CA LYS A 71 -4.06 -6.37 -10.62
C LYS A 71 -5.07 -7.37 -11.16
N GLU A 72 -4.93 -8.64 -10.78
CA GLU A 72 -5.89 -9.66 -11.17
C GLU A 72 -7.25 -9.44 -10.51
N LEU A 73 -7.23 -8.99 -9.24
CA LEU A 73 -8.45 -8.72 -8.50
C LEU A 73 -9.11 -7.42 -8.93
N ARG A 74 -8.30 -6.39 -9.18
CA ARG A 74 -8.79 -5.07 -9.55
C ARG A 74 -7.86 -4.43 -10.58
N PRO A 75 -8.16 -4.64 -11.87
CA PRO A 75 -7.30 -4.10 -12.94
C PRO A 75 -7.16 -2.58 -12.93
N ASP A 76 -8.14 -1.86 -12.38
CA ASP A 76 -8.14 -0.40 -12.34
C ASP A 76 -7.39 0.19 -11.16
N LEU A 77 -6.89 -0.67 -10.28
CA LEU A 77 -6.19 -0.22 -9.08
C LEU A 77 -4.89 0.50 -9.42
N VAL A 78 -4.71 1.68 -8.85
CA VAL A 78 -3.49 2.46 -9.03
C VAL A 78 -2.50 2.06 -7.94
N PHE A 79 -1.25 1.86 -8.33
CA PHE A 79 -0.20 1.41 -7.41
C PHE A 79 0.82 2.51 -7.19
N ILE A 80 1.16 2.73 -5.92
CA ILE A 80 2.25 3.62 -5.55
C ILE A 80 3.24 2.77 -4.75
N VAL A 81 4.47 2.65 -5.26
CA VAL A 81 5.51 1.87 -4.60
C VAL A 81 6.39 2.82 -3.79
N VAL A 82 6.46 2.55 -2.50
CA VAL A 82 7.30 3.34 -1.59
C VAL A 82 8.61 2.60 -1.41
N SER A 83 9.70 3.19 -1.90
CA SER A 83 11.02 2.60 -1.75
C SER A 83 11.57 2.87 -0.36
N GLY A 84 12.06 1.82 0.29
CA GLY A 84 12.80 1.99 1.52
C GLY A 84 14.11 2.71 1.26
N TYR A 85 14.70 3.29 2.31
CA TYR A 85 15.92 4.08 2.14
C TYR A 85 17.08 3.29 1.53
N ARG A 86 17.07 1.97 1.67
CA ARG A 86 18.10 1.11 1.06
C ARG A 86 18.14 1.23 -0.44
N GLN A 87 17.03 1.53 -1.06
CA GLN A 87 16.99 1.66 -2.50
C GLN A 87 17.61 2.97 -2.98
N PHE A 88 17.60 3.97 -2.12
CA PHE A 88 18.32 5.21 -2.40
C PHE A 88 19.82 5.02 -2.42
N GLU A 89 20.33 4.07 -1.64
CA GLU A 89 21.74 3.76 -1.62
C GLU A 89 22.23 3.16 -2.94
N TYR A 90 21.35 2.50 -3.66
CA TYR A 90 21.70 1.89 -4.94
C TYR A 90 21.47 2.84 -6.12
N ALA A 91 20.81 3.92 -5.89
CA ALA A 91 20.57 4.93 -6.91
C ALA A 91 21.78 5.85 -7.04
#